data_453defe36d2c2196808e97a9eb21da73
#
_entry.id   453defe36d2c2196808e97a9eb21da73
#
_cell.length_a   1.000
_cell.length_b   1.000
_cell.length_c   1.000
_cell.angle_alpha   90.00
_cell.angle_beta   90.00
_cell.angle_gamma   90.00
#
_symmetry.space_group_name_H-M   'P 1'
#
loop_
_entity.id
_entity.type
_entity.pdbx_description
1 polymer ?
#
loop_
_entity_poly.entity_id
_entity_poly.type
_entity_poly.pdbx_seq_one_letter_code
_entity_poly.pdbx_strand_id
1 'polypeptide(L)'
;EAIKIASWSNRPYEISIRLNTLKTNKETLKTELQKREISAKDGYLTENSLILKNGIEWEKLDLFKDGLFVIQSEASMLPPLILDPRPEEKVIDLCAAPGLKSTNLAEIMKNKGEVISVDINKNRIKLIEENSERLGISIIEPLSIDVLDLPDSFDSAFDKVLLDAPCTGLGVIRHKPEIKWRRKKEDIYELSKLQLKLLEKAGKMVKKGGRILYSTCTLTWSENEGVVLKFLQNHPEFRFQKFRFKDKEYSGIFKILPYEYKTDGFFISLLARE
;
A
#
# COMPACT_ATOMS: atom_id res chain seq x y z
N GLU A 1 24.76 0.96 5.33
CA GLU A 1 23.33 0.72 5.06
C GLU A 1 23.13 -0.25 3.87
N ALA A 2 23.69 0.01 2.69
CA ALA A 2 23.54 -0.82 1.49
C ALA A 2 23.86 -2.31 1.72
N ILE A 3 24.98 -2.61 2.40
CA ILE A 3 25.37 -3.99 2.74
C ILE A 3 24.29 -4.68 3.60
N LYS A 4 23.71 -3.99 4.58
CA LYS A 4 22.66 -4.53 5.44
C LYS A 4 21.38 -4.83 4.64
N ILE A 5 21.01 -3.94 3.70
CA ILE A 5 19.86 -4.12 2.81
C ILE A 5 20.10 -5.34 1.89
N ALA A 6 21.27 -5.42 1.25
CA ALA A 6 21.63 -6.54 0.38
C ALA A 6 21.64 -7.89 1.13
N SER A 7 22.20 -7.90 2.34
CA SER A 7 22.23 -9.06 3.22
C SER A 7 20.83 -9.53 3.60
N TRP A 8 19.94 -8.59 3.94
CA TRP A 8 18.54 -8.88 4.25
C TRP A 8 17.78 -9.43 3.04
N SER A 9 18.00 -8.87 1.86
CA SER A 9 17.33 -9.26 0.61
C SER A 9 17.65 -10.71 0.17
N ASN A 10 18.68 -11.33 0.75
CA ASN A 10 19.03 -12.72 0.48
C ASN A 10 18.50 -13.71 1.54
N ARG A 11 17.79 -13.24 2.58
CA ARG A 11 17.18 -14.12 3.58
C ARG A 11 15.86 -14.69 3.08
N PRO A 12 15.47 -15.91 3.51
CA PRO A 12 14.13 -16.41 3.26
C PRO A 12 13.07 -15.43 3.75
N TYR A 13 12.02 -15.22 2.96
CA TYR A 13 10.91 -14.37 3.38
C TYR A 13 9.91 -15.16 4.22
N GLU A 14 9.23 -14.45 5.11
CA GLU A 14 8.10 -14.97 5.87
C GLU A 14 6.80 -14.50 5.22
N ILE A 15 5.80 -15.37 5.17
CA ILE A 15 4.48 -15.00 4.64
C ILE A 15 3.76 -14.19 5.71
N SER A 16 3.48 -12.94 5.43
CA SER A 16 2.60 -12.12 6.26
C SER A 16 1.19 -12.06 5.69
N ILE A 17 0.22 -12.10 6.58
CA ILE A 17 -1.19 -11.96 6.26
C ILE A 17 -1.77 -10.74 6.98
N ARG A 18 -2.68 -10.02 6.33
CA ARG A 18 -3.54 -9.02 6.94
C ARG A 18 -4.89 -9.64 7.22
N LEU A 19 -5.37 -9.47 8.45
CA LEU A 19 -6.70 -9.87 8.84
C LEU A 19 -7.74 -9.00 8.13
N ASN A 20 -8.85 -9.60 7.73
CA ASN A 20 -10.05 -8.86 7.35
C ASN A 20 -10.84 -8.49 8.61
N THR A 21 -10.69 -7.27 9.06
CA THR A 21 -11.33 -6.78 10.30
C THR A 21 -12.86 -6.64 10.22
N LEU A 22 -13.42 -6.74 9.00
CA LEU A 22 -14.88 -6.77 8.79
C LEU A 22 -15.49 -8.15 9.12
N LYS A 23 -14.68 -9.22 9.04
CA LYS A 23 -15.15 -10.62 9.20
C LYS A 23 -14.58 -11.32 10.43
N THR A 24 -13.42 -10.92 10.92
CA THR A 24 -12.74 -11.63 12.01
C THR A 24 -11.87 -10.69 12.85
N ASN A 25 -11.35 -11.22 13.95
CA ASN A 25 -10.34 -10.59 14.78
C ASN A 25 -9.13 -11.52 14.91
N LYS A 26 -8.04 -10.98 15.48
CA LYS A 26 -6.76 -11.68 15.58
C LYS A 26 -6.87 -12.99 16.36
N GLU A 27 -7.53 -12.98 17.50
CA GLU A 27 -7.62 -14.14 18.39
C GLU A 27 -8.42 -15.26 17.73
N THR A 28 -9.55 -14.92 17.12
CA THR A 28 -10.37 -15.86 16.36
C THR A 28 -9.59 -16.49 15.23
N LEU A 29 -8.90 -15.68 14.41
CA LEU A 29 -8.12 -16.20 13.28
C LEU A 29 -6.95 -17.07 13.74
N LYS A 30 -6.24 -16.70 14.81
CA LYS A 30 -5.18 -17.55 15.39
C LYS A 30 -5.73 -18.91 15.83
N THR A 31 -6.86 -18.93 16.50
CA THR A 31 -7.52 -20.16 16.96
C THR A 31 -7.88 -21.04 15.77
N GLU A 32 -8.46 -20.47 14.72
CA GLU A 32 -8.83 -21.21 13.51
C GLU A 32 -7.63 -21.76 12.73
N LEU A 33 -6.53 -21.00 12.68
CA LEU A 33 -5.25 -21.46 12.11
C LEU A 33 -4.66 -22.62 12.94
N GLN A 34 -4.70 -22.52 14.28
CA GLN A 34 -4.18 -23.55 15.18
C GLN A 34 -4.97 -24.87 15.06
N LYS A 35 -6.30 -24.84 14.90
CA LYS A 35 -7.13 -26.01 14.64
C LYS A 35 -6.71 -26.77 13.36
N ARG A 36 -6.09 -26.06 12.42
CA ARG A 36 -5.56 -26.60 11.13
C ARG A 36 -4.06 -26.89 11.18
N GLU A 37 -3.49 -26.91 12.40
CA GLU A 37 -2.06 -27.13 12.64
C GLU A 37 -1.15 -26.11 11.96
N ILE A 38 -1.68 -24.89 11.66
CA ILE A 38 -0.95 -23.80 11.07
C ILE A 38 -0.39 -22.90 12.16
N SER A 39 0.93 -22.86 12.28
CA SER A 39 1.61 -21.96 13.21
C SER A 39 1.60 -20.53 12.69
N ALA A 40 1.09 -19.60 13.49
CA ALA A 40 1.06 -18.17 13.23
C ALA A 40 1.61 -17.41 14.43
N LYS A 41 2.45 -16.40 14.19
CA LYS A 41 2.94 -15.46 15.20
C LYS A 41 2.46 -14.04 14.87
N ASP A 42 2.48 -13.16 15.86
CA ASP A 42 2.14 -11.76 15.64
C ASP A 42 3.08 -11.09 14.63
N GLY A 43 2.52 -10.21 13.82
CA GLY A 43 3.30 -9.37 12.94
C GLY A 43 4.19 -8.39 13.71
N TYR A 44 5.16 -7.84 13.02
CA TYR A 44 6.14 -6.92 13.61
C TYR A 44 5.68 -5.46 13.57
N LEU A 45 4.88 -5.09 12.57
CA LEU A 45 4.52 -3.69 12.31
C LEU A 45 3.09 -3.35 12.65
N THR A 46 2.13 -4.18 12.32
CA THR A 46 0.70 -3.87 12.49
C THR A 46 0.00 -4.85 13.43
N GLU A 47 -0.98 -4.36 14.18
CA GLU A 47 -1.79 -5.20 15.06
C GLU A 47 -2.65 -6.20 14.29
N ASN A 48 -3.06 -5.83 13.05
CA ASN A 48 -3.90 -6.65 12.19
C ASN A 48 -3.10 -7.54 11.24
N SER A 49 -1.87 -7.91 11.61
CA SER A 49 -1.06 -8.85 10.84
C SER A 49 -0.66 -10.08 11.64
N LEU A 50 -0.52 -11.19 10.93
CA LEU A 50 0.10 -12.41 11.42
C LEU A 50 1.18 -12.86 10.43
N ILE A 51 2.20 -13.55 10.95
CA ILE A 51 3.25 -14.17 10.16
C ILE A 51 3.01 -15.68 10.19
N LEU A 52 2.81 -16.27 9.02
CA LEU A 52 2.62 -17.71 8.87
C LEU A 52 3.96 -18.43 8.66
N LYS A 53 4.03 -19.67 9.08
CA LYS A 53 5.16 -20.55 8.76
C LYS A 53 5.18 -20.82 7.25
N ASN A 54 6.37 -20.87 6.65
CA ASN A 54 6.55 -21.16 5.22
C ASN A 54 6.04 -22.57 4.84
N GLY A 55 5.70 -22.76 3.56
CA GLY A 55 5.28 -24.05 3.02
C GLY A 55 3.77 -24.32 3.10
N ILE A 56 2.96 -23.31 3.38
CA ILE A 56 1.50 -23.42 3.41
C ILE A 56 0.93 -23.07 2.05
N GLU A 57 0.08 -23.92 1.50
CA GLU A 57 -0.73 -23.65 0.30
C GLU A 57 -1.97 -22.84 0.70
N TRP A 58 -1.76 -21.57 1.01
CA TRP A 58 -2.78 -20.68 1.60
C TRP A 58 -4.01 -20.50 0.67
N GLU A 59 -3.84 -20.60 -0.66
CA GLU A 59 -4.95 -20.50 -1.62
C GLU A 59 -5.97 -21.64 -1.46
N LYS A 60 -5.53 -22.78 -0.91
CA LYS A 60 -6.40 -23.94 -0.67
C LYS A 60 -7.17 -23.84 0.65
N LEU A 61 -6.75 -22.95 1.56
CA LEU A 61 -7.40 -22.80 2.85
C LEU A 61 -8.81 -22.22 2.68
N ASP A 62 -9.78 -22.84 3.37
CA ASP A 62 -11.14 -22.30 3.52
C ASP A 62 -11.14 -20.88 4.11
N LEU A 63 -10.33 -20.64 5.14
CA LEU A 63 -10.19 -19.31 5.76
C LEU A 63 -9.79 -18.21 4.76
N PHE A 64 -8.96 -18.54 3.76
CA PHE A 64 -8.62 -17.61 2.68
C PHE A 64 -9.79 -17.43 1.72
N LYS A 65 -10.43 -18.52 1.30
CA LYS A 65 -11.59 -18.50 0.39
C LYS A 65 -12.76 -17.74 0.99
N ASP A 66 -12.98 -17.89 2.29
CA ASP A 66 -14.02 -17.18 3.06
C ASP A 66 -13.66 -15.70 3.32
N GLY A 67 -12.46 -15.28 2.90
CA GLY A 67 -12.01 -13.89 2.97
C GLY A 67 -11.70 -13.40 4.38
N LEU A 68 -11.23 -14.29 5.29
CA LEU A 68 -10.84 -13.89 6.64
C LEU A 68 -9.48 -13.19 6.68
N PHE A 69 -8.68 -13.34 5.63
CA PHE A 69 -7.38 -12.68 5.49
C PHE A 69 -6.95 -12.52 4.04
N VAL A 70 -5.94 -11.70 3.81
CA VAL A 70 -5.19 -11.56 2.56
C VAL A 70 -3.68 -11.74 2.80
N ILE A 71 -2.97 -12.22 1.77
CA ILE A 71 -1.51 -12.22 1.78
C ILE A 71 -1.03 -10.81 1.43
N GLN A 72 -0.34 -10.17 2.34
CA GLN A 72 0.19 -8.82 2.13
C GLN A 72 1.42 -8.60 2.99
N SER A 73 2.46 -7.98 2.43
CA SER A 73 3.63 -7.54 3.19
C SER A 73 3.25 -6.49 4.21
N GLU A 74 3.77 -6.58 5.44
CA GLU A 74 3.44 -5.63 6.50
C GLU A 74 3.79 -4.17 6.12
N ALA A 75 4.91 -3.95 5.41
CA ALA A 75 5.24 -2.62 4.91
C ALA A 75 4.16 -2.07 3.98
N SER A 76 3.55 -2.92 3.14
CA SER A 76 2.47 -2.56 2.22
C SER A 76 1.11 -2.32 2.92
N MET A 77 0.95 -2.76 4.16
CA MET A 77 -0.24 -2.48 4.98
C MET A 77 -0.24 -1.05 5.57
N LEU A 78 0.94 -0.43 5.69
CA LEU A 78 1.09 0.86 6.37
C LEU A 78 0.49 2.06 5.62
N PRO A 79 0.59 2.17 4.27
CA PRO A 79 0.03 3.33 3.57
C PRO A 79 -1.44 3.60 3.89
N PRO A 80 -2.38 2.65 3.80
CA PRO A 80 -3.77 2.88 4.21
C PRO A 80 -3.92 3.28 5.68
N LEU A 81 -3.15 2.66 6.59
CA LEU A 81 -3.20 2.97 8.02
C LEU A 81 -2.72 4.40 8.32
N ILE A 82 -1.67 4.87 7.63
CA ILE A 82 -1.12 6.22 7.82
C ILE A 82 -1.99 7.29 7.14
N LEU A 83 -2.63 6.96 6.02
CA LEU A 83 -3.60 7.83 5.36
C LEU A 83 -4.83 8.05 6.25
N ASP A 84 -5.20 7.05 7.04
CA ASP A 84 -6.25 7.07 8.06
C ASP A 84 -7.59 7.60 7.50
N PRO A 85 -8.21 6.92 6.51
CA PRO A 85 -9.50 7.31 6.00
C PRO A 85 -10.60 7.04 7.03
N ARG A 86 -11.61 7.91 7.08
CA ARG A 86 -12.76 7.77 7.96
C ARG A 86 -13.97 7.18 7.22
N PRO A 87 -14.89 6.52 7.92
CA PRO A 87 -16.17 6.19 7.34
C PRO A 87 -16.84 7.39 6.68
N GLU A 88 -17.53 7.18 5.58
CA GLU A 88 -18.26 8.17 4.76
C GLU A 88 -17.34 9.11 3.93
N GLU A 89 -16.02 9.04 4.05
CA GLU A 89 -15.12 9.78 3.16
C GLU A 89 -15.13 9.18 1.73
N LYS A 90 -14.77 10.04 0.77
CA LYS A 90 -14.51 9.65 -0.62
C LYS A 90 -13.00 9.56 -0.84
N VAL A 91 -12.53 8.37 -1.16
CA VAL A 91 -11.11 8.04 -1.30
C VAL A 91 -10.82 7.57 -2.73
N ILE A 92 -9.65 7.89 -3.27
CA ILE A 92 -9.17 7.30 -4.53
C ILE A 92 -7.81 6.62 -4.30
N ASP A 93 -7.68 5.39 -4.81
CA ASP A 93 -6.43 4.61 -4.84
C ASP A 93 -5.93 4.54 -6.27
N LEU A 94 -4.83 5.22 -6.54
CA LEU A 94 -4.20 5.32 -7.85
C LEU A 94 -3.14 4.21 -8.00
N CYS A 95 -3.13 3.51 -9.15
CA CYS A 95 -2.30 2.33 -9.39
C CYS A 95 -2.64 1.14 -8.46
N ALA A 96 -3.94 0.91 -8.26
CA ALA A 96 -4.50 0.13 -7.15
C ALA A 96 -4.26 -1.38 -7.21
N ALA A 97 -4.20 -1.97 -8.44
CA ALA A 97 -4.21 -3.42 -8.59
C ALA A 97 -2.98 -4.12 -7.96
N PRO A 98 -3.21 -5.23 -7.26
CA PRO A 98 -4.39 -6.10 -7.23
C PRO A 98 -5.47 -5.75 -6.18
N GLY A 99 -5.48 -4.53 -5.64
CA GLY A 99 -6.53 -4.05 -4.74
C GLY A 99 -6.27 -4.27 -3.24
N LEU A 100 -5.09 -4.74 -2.85
CA LEU A 100 -4.83 -5.03 -1.43
C LEU A 100 -4.81 -3.77 -0.54
N LYS A 101 -4.40 -2.63 -1.09
CA LYS A 101 -4.46 -1.35 -0.37
C LYS A 101 -5.87 -0.77 -0.39
N SER A 102 -6.58 -0.85 -1.52
CA SER A 102 -7.99 -0.45 -1.62
C SER A 102 -8.87 -1.21 -0.63
N THR A 103 -8.70 -2.55 -0.53
CA THR A 103 -9.44 -3.35 0.45
C THR A 103 -9.09 -3.00 1.89
N ASN A 104 -7.82 -2.62 2.17
CA ASN A 104 -7.44 -2.13 3.50
C ASN A 104 -8.06 -0.76 3.82
N LEU A 105 -8.12 0.16 2.84
CA LEU A 105 -8.86 1.43 2.99
C LEU A 105 -10.33 1.17 3.36
N ALA A 106 -10.99 0.28 2.62
CA ALA A 106 -12.39 -0.08 2.88
C ALA A 106 -12.60 -0.71 4.26
N GLU A 107 -11.68 -1.55 4.74
CA GLU A 107 -11.71 -2.11 6.09
C GLU A 107 -11.60 -1.02 7.17
N ILE A 108 -10.66 -0.07 7.01
CA ILE A 108 -10.47 1.07 7.93
C ILE A 108 -11.73 1.95 7.93
N MET A 109 -12.34 2.16 6.78
CA MET A 109 -13.60 2.89 6.61
C MET A 109 -14.82 2.10 7.09
N LYS A 110 -14.65 0.89 7.62
CA LYS A 110 -15.75 0.01 8.08
C LYS A 110 -16.77 -0.27 6.97
N ASN A 111 -16.30 -0.39 5.74
CA ASN A 111 -17.12 -0.60 4.55
C ASN A 111 -18.22 0.46 4.35
N LYS A 112 -17.90 1.73 4.65
CA LYS A 112 -18.79 2.90 4.52
C LYS A 112 -18.06 4.04 3.83
N GLY A 113 -18.74 4.70 2.86
CA GLY A 113 -18.18 5.75 2.01
C GLY A 113 -17.93 5.23 0.60
N GLU A 114 -16.89 5.71 -0.07
CA GLU A 114 -16.57 5.37 -1.46
C GLU A 114 -15.05 5.24 -1.63
N VAL A 115 -14.59 4.17 -2.29
CA VAL A 115 -13.20 3.96 -2.67
C VAL A 115 -13.13 3.70 -4.18
N ILE A 116 -12.66 4.70 -4.95
CA ILE A 116 -12.40 4.50 -6.38
C ILE A 116 -11.00 3.91 -6.53
N SER A 117 -10.89 2.75 -7.19
CA SER A 117 -9.63 2.01 -7.36
C SER A 117 -9.21 1.98 -8.83
N VAL A 118 -8.19 2.78 -9.18
CA VAL A 118 -7.76 2.99 -10.56
C VAL A 118 -6.54 2.14 -10.89
N ASP A 119 -6.59 1.44 -12.01
CA ASP A 119 -5.40 0.81 -12.61
C ASP A 119 -5.52 0.82 -14.13
N ILE A 120 -4.42 1.04 -14.84
CA ILE A 120 -4.39 1.06 -16.29
C ILE A 120 -4.63 -0.33 -16.91
N ASN A 121 -4.32 -1.38 -16.18
CA ASN A 121 -4.37 -2.76 -16.68
C ASN A 121 -5.72 -3.41 -16.42
N LYS A 122 -6.54 -3.51 -17.47
CA LYS A 122 -7.88 -4.12 -17.43
C LYS A 122 -7.91 -5.54 -16.84
N ASN A 123 -6.88 -6.35 -17.07
CA ASN A 123 -6.83 -7.71 -16.51
C ASN A 123 -6.55 -7.69 -15.02
N ARG A 124 -5.85 -6.68 -14.52
CA ARG A 124 -5.57 -6.53 -13.09
C ARG A 124 -6.74 -5.93 -12.31
N ILE A 125 -7.63 -5.18 -12.99
CA ILE A 125 -8.89 -4.68 -12.39
C ILE A 125 -9.74 -5.83 -11.86
N LYS A 126 -9.84 -6.94 -12.60
CA LYS A 126 -10.57 -8.15 -12.16
C LYS A 126 -10.08 -8.67 -10.80
N LEU A 127 -8.78 -8.54 -10.51
CA LEU A 127 -8.24 -8.94 -9.21
C LEU A 127 -8.75 -8.05 -8.07
N ILE A 128 -9.04 -6.78 -8.35
CA ILE A 128 -9.66 -5.87 -7.38
C ILE A 128 -11.09 -6.33 -7.08
N GLU A 129 -11.85 -6.65 -8.14
CA GLU A 129 -13.23 -7.15 -8.04
C GLU A 129 -13.29 -8.46 -7.24
N GLU A 130 -12.47 -9.45 -7.63
CA GLU A 130 -12.37 -10.75 -6.97
C GLU A 130 -11.98 -10.63 -5.48
N ASN A 131 -11.02 -9.76 -5.15
CA ASN A 131 -10.62 -9.53 -3.76
C ASN A 131 -11.73 -8.81 -2.98
N SER A 132 -12.39 -7.83 -3.58
CA SER A 132 -13.50 -7.10 -2.93
C SER A 132 -14.67 -8.04 -2.61
N GLU A 133 -15.09 -8.87 -3.57
CA GLU A 133 -16.14 -9.85 -3.39
C GLU A 133 -15.77 -10.87 -2.28
N ARG A 134 -14.59 -11.48 -2.39
CA ARG A 134 -14.11 -12.47 -1.42
C ARG A 134 -14.05 -11.91 0.01
N LEU A 135 -13.63 -10.65 0.16
CA LEU A 135 -13.53 -9.98 1.46
C LEU A 135 -14.89 -9.42 1.96
N GLY A 136 -15.94 -9.41 1.13
CA GLY A 136 -17.25 -8.85 1.48
C GLY A 136 -17.26 -7.33 1.52
N ILE A 137 -16.46 -6.68 0.65
CA ILE A 137 -16.34 -5.23 0.55
C ILE A 137 -17.22 -4.74 -0.60
N SER A 138 -18.04 -3.72 -0.33
CA SER A 138 -19.04 -3.19 -1.27
C SER A 138 -18.81 -1.74 -1.70
N ILE A 139 -17.88 -1.03 -1.07
CA ILE A 139 -17.64 0.41 -1.32
C ILE A 139 -16.51 0.66 -2.34
N ILE A 140 -15.91 -0.38 -2.91
CA ILE A 140 -14.85 -0.25 -3.91
C ILE A 140 -15.48 -0.21 -5.30
N GLU A 141 -15.13 0.83 -6.06
CA GLU A 141 -15.45 0.98 -7.48
C GLU A 141 -14.17 0.87 -8.31
N PRO A 142 -13.94 -0.26 -9.01
CA PRO A 142 -12.77 -0.43 -9.86
C PRO A 142 -12.91 0.33 -11.17
N LEU A 143 -11.87 1.06 -11.58
CA LEU A 143 -11.86 1.85 -12.82
C LEU A 143 -10.60 1.54 -13.66
N SER A 144 -10.82 1.05 -14.90
CA SER A 144 -9.72 0.75 -15.83
C SER A 144 -9.43 1.93 -16.73
N ILE A 145 -8.47 2.77 -16.32
CA ILE A 145 -8.04 3.97 -17.07
C ILE A 145 -6.61 4.34 -16.66
N ASP A 146 -5.89 5.04 -17.55
CA ASP A 146 -4.63 5.68 -17.12
C ASP A 146 -4.96 6.82 -16.13
N VAL A 147 -4.25 6.87 -15.03
CA VAL A 147 -4.40 7.94 -14.02
C VAL A 147 -4.24 9.33 -14.64
N LEU A 148 -3.36 9.48 -15.66
CA LEU A 148 -3.12 10.74 -16.32
C LEU A 148 -4.30 11.18 -17.21
N ASP A 149 -5.15 10.25 -17.63
CA ASP A 149 -6.33 10.48 -18.47
C ASP A 149 -7.64 10.64 -17.66
N LEU A 150 -7.55 10.58 -16.31
CA LEU A 150 -8.72 10.79 -15.45
C LEU A 150 -9.34 12.17 -15.71
N PRO A 151 -10.69 12.27 -15.83
CA PRO A 151 -11.37 13.50 -16.21
C PRO A 151 -11.28 14.58 -15.12
N ASP A 152 -11.43 15.84 -15.52
CA ASP A 152 -11.39 16.99 -14.61
C ASP A 152 -12.53 17.00 -13.57
N SER A 153 -13.58 16.21 -13.77
CA SER A 153 -14.62 15.98 -12.75
C SER A 153 -14.10 15.32 -11.47
N PHE A 154 -12.88 14.79 -11.51
CA PHE A 154 -12.19 14.22 -10.35
C PHE A 154 -11.36 15.27 -9.59
N ASP A 155 -11.20 16.47 -10.14
CA ASP A 155 -10.44 17.53 -9.50
C ASP A 155 -11.16 18.02 -8.22
N SER A 156 -10.39 18.08 -7.13
CA SER A 156 -10.89 18.45 -5.79
C SER A 156 -12.12 17.63 -5.34
N ALA A 157 -12.22 16.36 -5.77
CA ALA A 157 -13.36 15.49 -5.48
C ALA A 157 -13.15 14.57 -4.28
N PHE A 158 -11.89 14.34 -3.86
CA PHE A 158 -11.56 13.31 -2.86
C PHE A 158 -11.05 13.90 -1.56
N ASP A 159 -11.49 13.31 -0.45
CA ASP A 159 -11.00 13.65 0.89
C ASP A 159 -9.59 13.11 1.10
N LYS A 160 -9.30 11.96 0.51
CA LYS A 160 -8.01 11.26 0.59
C LYS A 160 -7.61 10.67 -0.76
N VAL A 161 -6.33 10.74 -1.07
CA VAL A 161 -5.73 10.13 -2.26
C VAL A 161 -4.60 9.22 -1.81
N LEU A 162 -4.63 7.97 -2.23
CA LEU A 162 -3.53 7.03 -2.11
C LEU A 162 -2.86 6.88 -3.48
N LEU A 163 -1.56 7.12 -3.55
CA LEU A 163 -0.73 6.85 -4.71
C LEU A 163 0.39 5.87 -4.32
N ASP A 164 0.14 4.57 -4.51
CA ASP A 164 1.19 3.56 -4.44
C ASP A 164 1.85 3.45 -5.81
N ALA A 165 2.84 4.29 -6.04
CA ALA A 165 3.35 4.56 -7.36
C ALA A 165 4.13 3.38 -7.98
N PRO A 166 4.02 3.16 -9.29
CA PRO A 166 4.88 2.20 -9.98
C PRO A 166 6.34 2.60 -9.79
N CYS A 167 7.17 1.64 -9.38
CA CYS A 167 8.55 1.91 -8.99
C CYS A 167 9.49 0.76 -9.41
N THR A 168 10.79 0.94 -9.19
CA THR A 168 11.77 -0.11 -9.49
C THR A 168 11.60 -1.38 -8.67
N GLY A 169 10.97 -1.29 -7.49
CA GLY A 169 10.72 -2.43 -6.61
C GLY A 169 11.95 -2.93 -5.86
N LEU A 170 13.01 -2.14 -5.73
CA LEU A 170 14.27 -2.56 -5.09
C LEU A 170 14.12 -2.87 -3.59
N GLY A 171 13.01 -2.49 -2.96
CA GLY A 171 12.69 -2.84 -1.57
C GLY A 171 12.11 -4.25 -1.40
N VAL A 172 11.60 -4.87 -2.48
CA VAL A 172 10.92 -6.18 -2.44
C VAL A 172 11.71 -7.31 -3.11
N ILE A 173 13.00 -7.13 -3.30
CA ILE A 173 13.91 -8.12 -3.93
C ILE A 173 13.84 -9.49 -3.22
N ARG A 174 13.57 -9.51 -1.93
CA ARG A 174 13.43 -10.73 -1.14
C ARG A 174 12.29 -11.62 -1.61
N HIS A 175 11.18 -11.03 -2.09
CA HIS A 175 10.01 -11.72 -2.67
C HIS A 175 10.11 -11.88 -4.18
N LYS A 176 10.78 -10.92 -4.85
CA LYS A 176 10.88 -10.83 -6.31
C LYS A 176 12.34 -10.74 -6.73
N PRO A 177 13.11 -11.84 -6.56
CA PRO A 177 14.55 -11.83 -6.81
C PRO A 177 14.91 -11.52 -8.27
N GLU A 178 13.99 -11.75 -9.22
CA GLU A 178 14.15 -11.42 -10.64
C GLU A 178 14.37 -9.91 -10.88
N ILE A 179 13.98 -9.04 -9.97
CA ILE A 179 14.23 -7.59 -10.03
C ILE A 179 15.73 -7.31 -10.18
N LYS A 180 16.60 -8.10 -9.52
CA LYS A 180 18.06 -7.97 -9.61
C LYS A 180 18.60 -7.99 -11.05
N TRP A 181 17.92 -8.69 -11.94
CA TRP A 181 18.34 -8.93 -13.31
C TRP A 181 17.57 -8.11 -14.33
N ARG A 182 16.34 -7.70 -14.00
CA ARG A 182 15.44 -6.99 -14.91
C ARG A 182 15.59 -5.48 -14.85
N ARG A 183 15.97 -4.92 -13.68
CA ARG A 183 16.06 -3.47 -13.49
C ARG A 183 17.41 -2.93 -13.91
N LYS A 184 17.35 -1.77 -14.58
CA LYS A 184 18.51 -0.99 -14.99
C LYS A 184 18.52 0.36 -14.28
N LYS A 185 19.66 1.04 -14.28
CA LYS A 185 19.80 2.35 -13.64
C LYS A 185 18.88 3.40 -14.29
N GLU A 186 18.67 3.29 -15.60
CA GLU A 186 17.81 4.17 -16.39
C GLU A 186 16.34 4.09 -15.94
N ASP A 187 15.88 2.91 -15.51
CA ASP A 187 14.51 2.72 -15.02
C ASP A 187 14.20 3.64 -13.83
N ILE A 188 15.18 3.90 -12.95
CA ILE A 188 15.02 4.80 -11.80
C ILE A 188 14.64 6.20 -12.28
N TYR A 189 15.30 6.69 -13.32
CA TYR A 189 15.08 8.01 -13.86
C TYR A 189 13.73 8.13 -14.59
N GLU A 190 13.38 7.13 -15.40
CA GLU A 190 12.11 7.15 -16.12
C GLU A 190 10.91 7.00 -15.17
N LEU A 191 11.03 6.11 -14.17
CA LEU A 191 9.98 5.93 -13.17
C LEU A 191 9.84 7.16 -12.27
N SER A 192 10.92 7.82 -11.88
CA SER A 192 10.82 9.05 -11.07
C SER A 192 10.10 10.19 -11.80
N LYS A 193 10.27 10.31 -13.12
CA LYS A 193 9.50 11.26 -13.94
C LYS A 193 8.01 10.92 -13.98
N LEU A 194 7.69 9.62 -14.18
CA LEU A 194 6.30 9.16 -14.18
C LEU A 194 5.65 9.39 -12.81
N GLN A 195 6.35 9.03 -11.73
CA GLN A 195 5.89 9.21 -10.36
C GLN A 195 5.57 10.68 -10.04
N LEU A 196 6.40 11.62 -10.50
CA LEU A 196 6.12 13.04 -10.33
C LEU A 196 4.82 13.44 -11.06
N LYS A 197 4.63 13.03 -12.31
CA LYS A 197 3.39 13.32 -13.07
C LYS A 197 2.15 12.73 -12.37
N LEU A 198 2.25 11.51 -11.86
CA LEU A 198 1.16 10.86 -11.12
C LEU A 198 0.85 11.61 -9.81
N LEU A 199 1.87 12.07 -9.11
CA LEU A 199 1.70 12.84 -7.87
C LEU A 199 1.11 14.24 -8.16
N GLU A 200 1.49 14.90 -9.26
CA GLU A 200 0.88 16.15 -9.73
C GLU A 200 -0.60 15.95 -10.08
N LYS A 201 -0.96 14.84 -10.73
CA LYS A 201 -2.37 14.50 -11.01
C LYS A 201 -3.13 14.21 -9.71
N ALA A 202 -2.54 13.47 -8.76
CA ALA A 202 -3.10 13.24 -7.43
C ALA A 202 -3.35 14.56 -6.67
N GLY A 203 -2.44 15.54 -6.82
CA GLY A 203 -2.56 16.87 -6.24
C GLY A 203 -3.80 17.64 -6.70
N LYS A 204 -4.21 17.48 -7.95
CA LYS A 204 -5.45 18.10 -8.46
C LYS A 204 -6.69 17.47 -7.85
N MET A 205 -6.67 16.17 -7.61
CA MET A 205 -7.85 15.38 -7.18
C MET A 205 -8.22 15.58 -5.72
N VAL A 206 -7.26 15.86 -4.86
CA VAL A 206 -7.51 16.00 -3.42
C VAL A 206 -8.17 17.35 -3.12
N LYS A 207 -9.19 17.35 -2.26
CA LYS A 207 -9.86 18.55 -1.75
C LYS A 207 -8.91 19.43 -0.94
N LYS A 208 -9.23 20.72 -0.82
CA LYS A 208 -8.63 21.58 0.20
C LYS A 208 -8.90 21.00 1.59
N GLY A 209 -7.87 20.91 2.45
CA GLY A 209 -7.92 20.22 3.73
C GLY A 209 -7.76 18.68 3.64
N GLY A 210 -7.76 18.11 2.44
CA GLY A 210 -7.56 16.69 2.21
C GLY A 210 -6.10 16.27 2.27
N ARG A 211 -5.85 14.97 2.09
CA ARG A 211 -4.50 14.38 2.23
C ARG A 211 -4.15 13.49 1.05
N ILE A 212 -2.87 13.49 0.70
CA ILE A 212 -2.29 12.54 -0.26
C ILE A 212 -1.28 11.70 0.49
N LEU A 213 -1.35 10.38 0.32
CA LEU A 213 -0.27 9.50 0.72
C LEU A 213 0.42 8.97 -0.54
N TYR A 214 1.68 9.29 -0.68
CA TYR A 214 2.59 8.77 -1.69
C TYR A 214 3.39 7.61 -1.10
N SER A 215 3.46 6.49 -1.80
CA SER A 215 4.27 5.34 -1.38
C SER A 215 4.93 4.63 -2.55
N THR A 216 6.05 3.96 -2.27
CA THR A 216 6.76 3.07 -3.20
C THR A 216 7.36 1.87 -2.46
N CYS A 217 7.51 0.76 -3.15
CA CYS A 217 8.27 -0.39 -2.65
C CYS A 217 9.75 -0.36 -3.09
N THR A 218 10.35 0.84 -3.17
CA THR A 218 11.77 1.04 -3.45
C THR A 218 12.45 1.90 -2.39
N LEU A 219 13.78 1.94 -2.40
CA LEU A 219 14.57 2.69 -1.42
C LEU A 219 15.44 3.78 -2.07
N THR A 220 15.28 4.01 -3.37
CA THR A 220 16.06 5.02 -4.10
C THR A 220 15.56 6.43 -3.75
N TRP A 221 16.49 7.35 -3.52
CA TRP A 221 16.15 8.74 -3.25
C TRP A 221 15.39 9.40 -4.41
N SER A 222 15.79 9.08 -5.66
CA SER A 222 15.21 9.68 -6.86
C SER A 222 13.73 9.36 -7.05
N GLU A 223 13.30 8.15 -6.65
CA GLU A 223 11.90 7.70 -6.75
C GLU A 223 11.08 8.08 -5.49
N ASN A 224 11.73 8.51 -4.43
CA ASN A 224 11.14 8.76 -3.12
C ASN A 224 11.18 10.25 -2.75
N GLU A 225 12.17 10.63 -1.92
CA GLU A 225 12.32 12.00 -1.45
C GLU A 225 12.44 12.99 -2.61
N GLY A 226 13.15 12.63 -3.67
CA GLY A 226 13.34 13.48 -4.86
C GLY A 226 12.03 13.84 -5.54
N VAL A 227 11.11 12.89 -5.69
CA VAL A 227 9.77 13.12 -6.25
C VAL A 227 8.93 14.03 -5.36
N VAL A 228 8.86 13.71 -4.06
CA VAL A 228 8.04 14.45 -3.11
C VAL A 228 8.52 15.88 -2.93
N LEU A 229 9.84 16.09 -2.81
CA LEU A 229 10.41 17.44 -2.65
C LEU A 229 10.21 18.27 -3.92
N LYS A 230 10.32 17.66 -5.11
CA LYS A 230 10.04 18.35 -6.37
C LYS A 230 8.58 18.73 -6.49
N PHE A 231 7.66 17.87 -6.09
CA PHE A 231 6.23 18.15 -6.03
C PHE A 231 5.95 19.36 -5.11
N LEU A 232 6.43 19.33 -3.87
CA LEU A 232 6.24 20.42 -2.91
C LEU A 232 6.84 21.75 -3.37
N GLN A 233 7.95 21.71 -4.11
CA GLN A 233 8.54 22.91 -4.70
C GLN A 233 7.63 23.55 -5.75
N ASN A 234 6.90 22.73 -6.52
CA ASN A 234 6.00 23.20 -7.59
C ASN A 234 4.58 23.56 -7.06
N HIS A 235 4.20 23.05 -5.90
CA HIS A 235 2.85 23.12 -5.34
C HIS A 235 2.89 23.66 -3.91
N PRO A 236 3.03 25.01 -3.71
CA PRO A 236 3.17 25.62 -2.39
C PRO A 236 1.93 25.49 -1.50
N GLU A 237 0.79 25.10 -2.06
CA GLU A 237 -0.44 24.76 -1.33
C GLU A 237 -0.37 23.40 -0.62
N PHE A 238 0.71 22.63 -0.80
CA PHE A 238 0.93 21.36 -0.11
C PHE A 238 2.08 21.47 0.88
N ARG A 239 1.95 20.71 1.96
CA ARG A 239 3.01 20.56 2.97
C ARG A 239 3.10 19.13 3.46
N PHE A 240 4.20 18.78 4.09
CA PHE A 240 4.30 17.54 4.86
C PHE A 240 3.30 17.53 6.00
N GLN A 241 2.53 16.44 6.11
CA GLN A 241 1.63 16.20 7.22
C GLN A 241 2.28 15.26 8.24
N LYS A 242 2.43 15.72 9.47
CA LYS A 242 2.89 14.85 10.57
C LYS A 242 1.92 13.72 10.82
N PHE A 243 2.45 12.56 11.18
CA PHE A 243 1.67 11.41 11.59
C PHE A 243 2.39 10.63 12.68
N ARG A 244 1.65 9.83 13.43
CA ARG A 244 2.19 8.91 14.42
C ARG A 244 2.09 7.47 13.91
N PHE A 245 3.17 6.73 14.14
CA PHE A 245 3.16 5.29 13.93
C PHE A 245 3.89 4.64 15.10
N LYS A 246 3.18 3.77 15.83
CA LYS A 246 3.58 3.29 17.17
C LYS A 246 3.86 4.50 18.08
N ASP A 247 4.92 4.47 18.83
CA ASP A 247 5.28 5.52 19.81
C ASP A 247 6.10 6.68 19.20
N LYS A 248 6.24 6.72 17.85
CA LYS A 248 7.09 7.68 17.17
C LYS A 248 6.27 8.63 16.29
N GLU A 249 6.59 9.94 16.36
CA GLU A 249 6.09 10.95 15.43
C GLU A 249 7.03 11.08 14.23
N TYR A 250 6.46 11.18 13.04
CA TYR A 250 7.16 11.38 11.77
C TYR A 250 6.73 12.71 11.15
N SER A 251 7.68 13.43 10.59
CA SER A 251 7.46 14.76 9.97
C SER A 251 7.00 14.65 8.50
N GLY A 252 6.15 13.69 8.17
CA GLY A 252 5.60 13.50 6.83
C GLY A 252 6.33 12.49 5.97
N ILE A 253 7.46 11.95 6.41
CA ILE A 253 8.22 10.90 5.70
C ILE A 253 8.52 9.74 6.63
N PHE A 254 8.36 8.52 6.12
CA PHE A 254 8.78 7.30 6.78
C PHE A 254 9.44 6.34 5.77
N LYS A 255 10.74 6.10 5.92
CA LYS A 255 11.49 5.10 5.17
C LYS A 255 11.62 3.84 6.00
N ILE A 256 11.08 2.74 5.50
CA ILE A 256 11.11 1.44 6.14
C ILE A 256 12.31 0.68 5.63
N LEU A 257 13.34 0.57 6.47
CA LEU A 257 14.54 -0.22 6.16
C LEU A 257 14.27 -1.69 6.51
N PRO A 258 14.42 -2.61 5.54
CA PRO A 258 13.94 -3.96 5.67
C PRO A 258 14.61 -4.74 6.82
N TYR A 259 15.87 -4.48 7.11
CA TYR A 259 16.60 -5.15 8.19
C TYR A 259 16.22 -4.63 9.60
N GLU A 260 15.68 -3.41 9.71
CA GLU A 260 15.24 -2.82 10.98
C GLU A 260 13.84 -3.32 11.38
N TYR A 261 12.95 -3.38 10.39
CA TYR A 261 11.54 -3.70 10.60
C TYR A 261 11.16 -5.14 10.25
N LYS A 262 12.13 -5.96 9.82
CA LYS A 262 11.96 -7.38 9.44
C LYS A 262 10.90 -7.61 8.35
N THR A 263 10.72 -6.63 7.47
CA THR A 263 9.74 -6.63 6.38
C THR A 263 10.41 -6.21 5.07
N ASP A 264 9.62 -5.76 4.08
CA ASP A 264 10.12 -5.19 2.83
C ASP A 264 10.64 -3.76 3.03
N GLY A 265 11.52 -3.34 2.12
CA GLY A 265 11.89 -1.93 2.01
C GLY A 265 10.75 -1.13 1.40
N PHE A 266 10.37 -0.02 2.04
CA PHE A 266 9.24 0.78 1.63
C PHE A 266 9.46 2.26 1.94
N PHE A 267 8.83 3.13 1.18
CA PHE A 267 8.82 4.57 1.41
C PHE A 267 7.39 5.07 1.50
N ILE A 268 7.13 5.96 2.44
CA ILE A 268 5.83 6.59 2.66
C ILE A 268 6.02 8.07 2.88
N SER A 269 5.23 8.89 2.20
CA SER A 269 5.11 10.32 2.48
C SER A 269 3.65 10.74 2.57
N LEU A 270 3.30 11.42 3.64
CA LEU A 270 1.97 11.99 3.85
C LEU A 270 2.01 13.50 3.64
N LEU A 271 1.16 13.99 2.75
CA LEU A 271 1.02 15.38 2.36
C LEU A 271 -0.40 15.88 2.66
N ALA A 272 -0.53 17.14 3.02
CA ALA A 272 -1.81 17.82 3.19
C ALA A 272 -1.92 19.00 2.24
N ARG A 273 -3.11 19.23 1.65
CA ARG A 273 -3.46 20.42 0.88
C ARG A 273 -4.07 21.47 1.82
N GLU A 274 -3.49 22.67 1.87
CA GLU A 274 -3.99 23.80 2.67
C GLU A 274 -5.14 24.55 2.02
#